data_974a8db11572aa76f016cc17eda8a50f
#
_entry.id   974a8db11572aa76f016cc17eda8a50f
#
_cell.length_a   1.000
_cell.length_b   1.000
_cell.length_c   1.000
_cell.angle_alpha   90.00
_cell.angle_beta   90.00
_cell.angle_gamma   90.00
#
_symmetry.space_group_name_H-M   'P 1'
#
loop_
_entity.id
_entity.type
_entity.pdbx_description
1 polymer ?
#
loop_
_entity_poly.entity_id
_entity_poly.type
_entity_poly.pdbx_seq_one_letter_code
_entity_poly.pdbx_strand_id
1 'polypeptide(L)'
;GGIAYILDEDNKLYLNLNKELISSEEVTDKYDVLELKQMIQKHVAYTNSEKGKHILDNFSEYLPKFKKIMPHDYKKMLNQIVQMEEKGLSSEQAQIEAFYALKK
;
A
#
# COMPACT_ATOMS: atom_id res chain seq x y z
N GLY A 1 2.73 -10.41 5.05
CA GLY A 1 2.45 -9.35 4.15
C GLY A 1 1.75 -8.20 4.81
N GLY A 2 2.01 -7.01 4.40
CA GLY A 2 1.42 -5.83 4.97
C GLY A 2 0.59 -5.05 3.97
N ILE A 3 1.13 -4.80 2.78
CA ILE A 3 0.51 -3.89 1.82
C ILE A 3 0.31 -4.61 0.49
N ALA A 4 -0.88 -4.45 -0.09
CA ALA A 4 -1.18 -4.92 -1.44
C ALA A 4 -1.80 -3.79 -2.25
N TYR A 5 -1.56 -3.81 -3.56
CA TYR A 5 -2.18 -2.87 -4.48
C TYR A 5 -3.12 -3.65 -5.40
N ILE A 6 -4.36 -3.18 -5.50
CA ILE A 6 -5.39 -3.84 -6.30
C ILE A 6 -5.95 -2.85 -7.31
N LEU A 7 -6.06 -3.29 -8.57
CA LEU A 7 -6.70 -2.51 -9.63
C LEU A 7 -8.21 -2.68 -9.52
N ASP A 8 -8.91 -1.59 -9.22
CA ASP A 8 -10.36 -1.55 -9.04
C ASP A 8 -10.98 -0.68 -10.14
N GLU A 9 -11.08 -1.22 -11.35
CA GLU A 9 -11.55 -0.49 -12.53
C GLU A 9 -13.00 -0.02 -12.39
N ASP A 10 -13.84 -0.81 -11.72
CA ASP A 10 -15.27 -0.53 -11.59
C ASP A 10 -15.62 0.16 -10.27
N ASN A 11 -14.62 0.45 -9.44
CA ASN A 11 -14.80 1.06 -8.13
C ASN A 11 -15.78 0.28 -7.23
N LYS A 12 -15.72 -1.06 -7.30
CA LYS A 12 -16.60 -1.96 -6.55
C LYS A 12 -15.87 -2.76 -5.48
N LEU A 13 -14.58 -2.54 -5.29
CA LEU A 13 -13.77 -3.29 -4.35
C LEU A 13 -14.37 -3.22 -2.93
N TYR A 14 -14.93 -2.08 -2.55
CA TYR A 14 -15.52 -1.87 -1.24
C TYR A 14 -16.64 -2.87 -0.92
N LEU A 15 -17.27 -3.46 -1.93
CA LEU A 15 -18.33 -4.45 -1.73
C LEU A 15 -17.80 -5.79 -1.22
N ASN A 16 -16.52 -6.07 -1.48
CA ASN A 16 -15.90 -7.36 -1.18
C ASN A 16 -14.89 -7.30 -0.04
N LEU A 17 -14.65 -6.11 0.53
CA LEU A 17 -13.69 -5.95 1.62
C LEU A 17 -14.35 -6.08 2.97
N ASN A 18 -13.67 -6.77 3.89
CA ASN A 18 -14.05 -6.73 5.29
C ASN A 18 -13.46 -5.47 5.92
N LYS A 19 -14.25 -4.41 5.97
CA LYS A 19 -13.82 -3.07 6.42
C LYS A 19 -13.42 -3.04 7.90
N GLU A 20 -13.84 -4.01 8.69
CA GLU A 20 -13.46 -4.09 10.09
C GLU A 20 -11.99 -4.49 10.26
N LEU A 21 -11.45 -5.26 9.32
CA LEU A 21 -10.10 -5.80 9.39
C LEU A 21 -9.13 -5.13 8.43
N ILE A 22 -9.63 -4.56 7.33
CA ILE A 22 -8.80 -4.10 6.21
C ILE A 22 -9.10 -2.64 5.88
N SER A 23 -8.02 -1.86 5.72
CA SER A 23 -8.08 -0.48 5.24
C SER A 23 -7.86 -0.44 3.74
N SER A 24 -8.66 0.34 3.03
CA SER A 24 -8.51 0.61 1.60
C SER A 24 -8.31 2.11 1.39
N GLU A 25 -7.25 2.48 0.71
CA GLU A 25 -6.90 3.88 0.45
C GLU A 25 -6.52 4.07 -1.02
N GLU A 26 -6.68 5.30 -1.52
CA GLU A 26 -6.17 5.65 -2.83
C GLU A 26 -4.64 5.76 -2.78
N VAL A 27 -3.99 5.52 -3.92
CA VAL A 27 -2.53 5.62 -4.04
C VAL A 27 -2.18 7.07 -4.37
N THR A 28 -1.83 7.87 -3.36
CA THR A 28 -1.55 9.29 -3.51
C THR A 28 -0.13 9.69 -3.14
N ASP A 29 0.50 8.97 -2.19
CA ASP A 29 1.87 9.25 -1.79
C ASP A 29 2.84 8.92 -2.93
N LYS A 30 3.76 9.83 -3.21
CA LYS A 30 4.74 9.65 -4.28
C LYS A 30 5.58 8.38 -4.16
N TYR A 31 5.88 7.94 -2.94
CA TYR A 31 6.64 6.70 -2.72
C TYR A 31 5.80 5.47 -3.05
N ASP A 32 4.52 5.49 -2.70
CA ASP A 32 3.58 4.42 -3.04
C ASP A 32 3.36 4.34 -4.55
N VAL A 33 3.24 5.49 -5.20
CA VAL A 33 3.10 5.57 -6.67
C VAL A 33 4.32 4.95 -7.35
N LEU A 34 5.51 5.29 -6.89
CA LEU A 34 6.75 4.74 -7.45
C LEU A 34 6.84 3.23 -7.22
N GLU A 35 6.53 2.77 -6.02
CA GLU A 35 6.54 1.35 -5.68
C GLU A 35 5.56 0.57 -6.55
N LEU A 36 4.34 1.07 -6.70
CA LEU A 36 3.33 0.45 -7.55
C LEU A 36 3.81 0.34 -8.99
N LYS A 37 4.36 1.41 -9.53
CA LYS A 37 4.88 1.43 -10.90
C LYS A 37 5.99 0.39 -11.07
N GLN A 38 6.91 0.31 -10.12
CA GLN A 38 8.00 -0.67 -10.16
C GLN A 38 7.48 -2.10 -10.09
N MET A 39 6.44 -2.36 -9.28
CA MET A 39 5.82 -3.68 -9.20
C MET A 39 5.21 -4.09 -10.53
N ILE A 40 4.53 -3.18 -11.22
CA ILE A 40 3.94 -3.44 -12.53
C ILE A 40 5.04 -3.69 -13.56
N GLN A 41 6.11 -2.89 -13.53
CA GLN A 41 7.26 -3.07 -14.43
C GLN A 41 7.90 -4.45 -14.26
N LYS A 42 8.09 -4.91 -13.03
CA LYS A 42 8.62 -6.24 -12.75
C LYS A 42 7.69 -7.34 -13.25
N HIS A 43 6.39 -7.17 -13.01
CA HIS A 43 5.39 -8.13 -13.50
C HIS A 43 5.44 -8.26 -15.02
N VAL A 44 5.50 -7.15 -15.73
CA VAL A 44 5.61 -7.15 -17.21
C VAL A 44 6.90 -7.82 -17.65
N ALA A 45 8.02 -7.55 -16.97
CA ALA A 45 9.30 -8.15 -17.30
C ALA A 45 9.28 -9.69 -17.17
N TYR A 46 8.58 -10.21 -16.16
CA TYR A 46 8.50 -11.66 -15.94
C TYR A 46 7.44 -12.35 -16.80
N THR A 47 6.31 -11.71 -17.04
CA THR A 47 5.13 -12.37 -17.64
C THR A 47 4.83 -11.88 -19.05
N ASN A 48 5.45 -10.78 -19.50
CA ASN A 48 5.17 -10.13 -20.77
C ASN A 48 3.68 -9.78 -20.94
N SER A 49 3.01 -9.39 -19.83
CA SER A 49 1.58 -9.10 -19.79
C SER A 49 1.21 -7.92 -20.68
N GLU A 50 0.30 -8.13 -21.62
CA GLU A 50 -0.23 -7.06 -22.46
C GLU A 50 -1.00 -6.02 -21.65
N LYS A 51 -1.81 -6.47 -20.68
CA LYS A 51 -2.54 -5.57 -19.79
C LYS A 51 -1.58 -4.75 -18.93
N GLY A 52 -0.51 -5.36 -18.42
CA GLY A 52 0.51 -4.66 -17.66
C GLY A 52 1.18 -3.55 -18.47
N LYS A 53 1.52 -3.85 -19.73
CA LYS A 53 2.10 -2.85 -20.63
C LYS A 53 1.13 -1.69 -20.88
N HIS A 54 -0.14 -2.00 -21.10
CA HIS A 54 -1.18 -0.99 -21.33
C HIS A 54 -1.33 -0.09 -20.11
N ILE A 55 -1.31 -0.66 -18.90
CA ILE A 55 -1.38 0.10 -17.66
C ILE A 55 -0.18 1.04 -17.53
N LEU A 56 1.03 0.56 -17.84
CA LEU A 56 2.23 1.40 -17.79
C LEU A 56 2.19 2.54 -18.79
N ASP A 57 1.70 2.26 -20.02
CA ASP A 57 1.60 3.28 -21.06
C ASP A 57 0.57 4.36 -20.72
N ASN A 58 -0.42 4.04 -19.90
CA ASN A 58 -1.49 4.94 -19.48
C ASN A 58 -1.55 5.06 -17.95
N PHE A 59 -0.41 5.06 -17.31
CA PHE A 59 -0.31 4.95 -15.85
C PHE A 59 -1.10 6.04 -15.12
N SER A 60 -1.04 7.28 -15.61
CA SER A 60 -1.76 8.39 -14.97
C SER A 60 -3.29 8.22 -15.00
N GLU A 61 -3.82 7.52 -16.01
CA GLU A 61 -5.24 7.22 -16.11
C GLU A 61 -5.64 6.07 -15.18
N TYR A 62 -4.76 5.09 -14.99
CA TYR A 62 -5.03 3.93 -14.14
C TYR A 62 -4.77 4.20 -12.66
N LEU A 63 -3.88 5.13 -12.34
CA LEU A 63 -3.48 5.38 -10.95
C LEU A 63 -4.67 5.61 -10.01
N PRO A 64 -5.69 6.44 -10.36
CA PRO A 64 -6.84 6.63 -9.47
C PRO A 64 -7.68 5.35 -9.27
N LYS A 65 -7.51 4.36 -10.12
CA LYS A 65 -8.25 3.10 -10.05
C LYS A 65 -7.55 2.05 -9.17
N PHE A 66 -6.31 2.30 -8.76
CA PHE A 66 -5.61 1.43 -7.84
C PHE A 66 -5.96 1.75 -6.40
N LYS A 67 -6.07 0.71 -5.59
CA LYS A 67 -6.31 0.85 -4.16
C LYS A 67 -5.16 0.19 -3.39
N LYS A 68 -4.71 0.87 -2.36
CA LYS A 68 -3.71 0.37 -1.42
C LYS A 68 -4.44 -0.28 -0.27
N ILE A 69 -4.23 -1.57 -0.10
CA ILE A 69 -4.92 -2.40 0.88
C ILE A 69 -3.94 -2.83 1.96
N MET A 70 -4.33 -2.67 3.22
CA MET A 70 -3.52 -3.15 4.34
C MET A 70 -4.40 -3.50 5.53
N PRO A 71 -3.98 -4.45 6.39
CA PRO A 71 -4.68 -4.70 7.64
C PRO A 71 -4.65 -3.45 8.53
N HIS A 72 -5.72 -3.21 9.29
CA HIS A 72 -5.77 -2.08 10.22
C HIS A 72 -4.64 -2.13 11.25
N ASP A 73 -4.31 -3.30 11.74
CA ASP A 73 -3.23 -3.47 12.70
C ASP A 73 -1.89 -3.03 12.12
N TYR A 74 -1.62 -3.37 10.86
CA TYR A 74 -0.41 -2.94 10.17
C TYR A 74 -0.36 -1.43 10.00
N LYS A 75 -1.48 -0.81 9.60
CA LYS A 75 -1.60 0.64 9.47
C LYS A 75 -1.35 1.33 10.81
N LYS A 76 -1.92 0.80 11.88
CA LYS A 76 -1.73 1.33 13.23
C LYS A 76 -0.27 1.28 13.65
N MET A 77 0.41 0.17 13.36
CA MET A 77 1.84 0.02 13.63
C MET A 77 2.67 1.07 12.87
N LEU A 78 2.39 1.28 11.58
CA LEU A 78 3.10 2.28 10.77
C LEU A 78 2.92 3.69 11.34
N ASN A 79 1.70 4.05 11.75
CA ASN A 79 1.43 5.36 12.35
C ASN A 79 2.20 5.54 13.66
N GLN A 80 2.33 4.50 14.47
CA GLN A 80 3.09 4.56 15.71
C GLN A 80 4.60 4.71 15.45
N ILE A 81 5.12 4.05 14.42
CA ILE A 81 6.52 4.19 14.02
C ILE A 81 6.81 5.66 13.67
N VAL A 82 5.95 6.28 12.87
CA VAL A 82 6.09 7.69 12.50
C VAL A 82 6.08 8.58 13.74
N GLN A 83 5.14 8.35 14.67
CA GLN A 83 5.06 9.13 15.91
C GLN A 83 6.32 8.98 16.76
N MET A 84 6.87 7.79 16.86
CA MET A 84 8.10 7.55 17.64
C MET A 84 9.31 8.21 16.97
N GLU A 85 9.39 8.19 15.65
CA GLU A 85 10.45 8.88 14.93
C GLU A 85 10.37 10.40 15.13
N GLU A 86 9.17 10.97 15.15
CA GLU A 86 8.95 12.38 15.44
C GLU A 86 9.40 12.77 16.85
N LYS A 87 9.39 11.82 17.79
CA LYS A 87 9.88 12.02 19.15
C LYS A 87 11.40 11.87 19.28
N GLY A 88 12.10 11.63 18.18
CA GLY A 88 13.55 11.54 18.15
C GLY A 88 14.12 10.12 18.27
N LEU A 89 13.28 9.09 18.21
CA LEU A 89 13.77 7.71 18.19
C LEU A 89 14.31 7.35 16.81
N SER A 90 15.29 6.44 16.78
CA SER A 90 15.75 5.88 15.51
C SER A 90 14.63 5.04 14.89
N SER A 91 14.70 4.85 13.57
CA SER A 91 13.71 4.04 12.86
C SER A 91 13.60 2.62 13.45
N GLU A 92 14.74 2.00 13.76
CA GLU A 92 14.77 0.66 14.36
C GLU A 92 14.12 0.65 15.74
N GLN A 93 14.45 1.63 16.57
CA GLN A 93 13.89 1.76 17.92
C GLN A 93 12.40 2.05 17.87
N ALA A 94 11.95 2.89 16.94
CA ALA A 94 10.53 3.20 16.74
C ALA A 94 9.74 1.95 16.38
N GLN A 95 10.29 1.06 15.56
CA GLN A 95 9.65 -0.20 15.18
C GLN A 95 9.48 -1.11 16.38
N ILE A 96 10.49 -1.22 17.23
CA ILE A 96 10.43 -2.04 18.44
C ILE A 96 9.35 -1.52 19.39
N GLU A 97 9.33 -0.22 19.65
CA GLU A 97 8.35 0.41 20.53
C GLU A 97 6.92 0.25 20.01
N ALA A 98 6.72 0.45 18.71
CA ALA A 98 5.42 0.29 18.06
C ALA A 98 4.92 -1.16 18.17
N PHE A 99 5.82 -2.12 18.02
CA PHE A 99 5.50 -3.54 18.15
C PHE A 99 5.03 -3.88 19.56
N TYR A 100 5.73 -3.38 20.58
CA TYR A 100 5.31 -3.59 21.95
C TYR A 100 3.97 -2.93 22.27
N ALA A 101 3.71 -1.76 21.72
CA ALA A 101 2.43 -1.07 21.91
C ALA A 101 1.25 -1.87 21.37
N LEU A 102 1.44 -2.59 20.28
CA LEU A 102 0.38 -3.42 19.69
C LEU A 102 0.05 -4.65 20.53
N LYS A 103 1.01 -5.14 21.30
CA LYS A 103 0.81 -6.33 22.14
C LYS A 103 0.04 -6.04 23.42
N LYS A 104 -0.12 -4.79 23.77
CA LYS A 104 -0.91 -4.37 24.92
C LYS A 104 -2.36 -4.18 24.54
#